data_3b0d371839b60648ca9312c75d0c1e41
#
_entry.id   3b0d371839b60648ca9312c75d0c1e41
#
_cell.length_a   1.000
_cell.length_b   1.000
_cell.length_c   1.000
_cell.angle_alpha   90.00
_cell.angle_beta   90.00
_cell.angle_gamma   90.00
#
_symmetry.space_group_name_H-M   'P 1'
#
loop_
_entity.id
_entity.type
_entity.pdbx_description
1 polymer ?
#
loop_
_entity_poly.entity_id
_entity_poly.type
_entity_poly.pdbx_seq_one_letter_code
_entity_poly.pdbx_strand_id
1 'polypeptide(L)' 'MDYRAIAKALLQEHPQTIAVALARLEPEQAGEILKLLPAFIQADLVTRIVQIDQLPPEVIEEIDGLLDQLFRRC' A
#
# COMPACT_ATOMS: atom_id res chain seq x y z
N MET A 1 -7.49 12.96 -3.81
CA MET A 1 -6.31 12.08 -3.76
C MET A 1 -5.82 11.79 -5.17
N ASP A 2 -4.55 12.03 -5.42
CA ASP A 2 -3.96 11.78 -6.74
C ASP A 2 -3.43 10.34 -6.79
N TYR A 3 -4.22 9.44 -7.35
CA TYR A 3 -3.88 8.01 -7.39
C TYR A 3 -2.62 7.71 -8.19
N ARG A 4 -2.37 8.47 -9.26
CA ARG A 4 -1.16 8.25 -10.08
C ARG A 4 0.09 8.63 -9.31
N ALA A 5 0.06 9.75 -8.60
CA ALA A 5 1.20 10.18 -7.79
C ALA A 5 1.46 9.18 -6.67
N ILE A 6 0.41 8.68 -6.03
CA ILE A 6 0.54 7.70 -4.96
C ILE A 6 1.10 6.38 -5.50
N ALA A 7 0.58 5.89 -6.63
CA ALA A 7 1.08 4.66 -7.24
C ALA A 7 2.56 4.78 -7.58
N LYS A 8 2.97 5.90 -8.15
CA LYS A 8 4.36 6.14 -8.51
C LYS A 8 5.25 6.15 -7.26
N ALA A 9 4.79 6.81 -6.20
CA ALA A 9 5.55 6.86 -4.95
C ALA A 9 5.65 5.47 -4.31
N LEU A 10 4.57 4.69 -4.34
CA LEU A 10 4.56 3.35 -3.76
C LEU A 10 5.51 2.40 -4.47
N LEU A 11 5.71 2.57 -5.78
CA LEU A 11 6.65 1.72 -6.53
C LEU A 11 8.10 1.85 -6.03
N GLN A 12 8.40 2.89 -5.26
CA GLN A 12 9.72 3.07 -4.66
C GLN A 12 9.84 2.35 -3.32
N GLU A 13 8.74 1.80 -2.81
CA GLU A 13 8.70 1.19 -1.50
C GLU A 13 8.82 -0.33 -1.59
N HIS A 14 9.16 -0.95 -0.46
CA HIS A 14 9.19 -2.40 -0.35
C HIS A 14 7.77 -2.97 -0.54
N PRO A 15 7.63 -4.14 -1.20
CA PRO A 15 6.30 -4.71 -1.46
C PRO A 15 5.41 -4.86 -0.22
N GLN A 16 5.99 -5.20 0.93
CA GLN A 16 5.20 -5.33 2.15
C GLN A 16 4.64 -3.99 2.60
N THR A 17 5.41 -2.92 2.43
CA THR A 17 4.96 -1.57 2.75
C THR A 17 3.79 -1.16 1.84
N ILE A 18 3.89 -1.50 0.55
CA ILE A 18 2.81 -1.21 -0.40
C ILE A 18 1.53 -1.95 0.01
N ALA A 19 1.66 -3.22 0.38
CA ALA A 19 0.52 -4.03 0.78
C ALA A 19 -0.18 -3.43 2.01
N VAL A 20 0.58 -3.02 3.01
CA VAL A 20 0.01 -2.41 4.21
C VAL A 20 -0.66 -1.09 3.85
N ALA A 21 -0.05 -0.29 2.97
CA ALA A 21 -0.63 0.97 2.53
C ALA A 21 -2.01 0.76 1.91
N LEU A 22 -2.10 -0.20 0.99
CA LEU A 22 -3.36 -0.49 0.31
C LEU A 22 -4.42 -1.02 1.26
N ALA A 23 -4.01 -1.85 2.24
CA ALA A 23 -4.93 -2.41 3.22
C ALA A 23 -5.50 -1.35 4.16
N ARG A 24 -4.82 -0.21 4.32
CA ARG A 24 -5.27 0.90 5.18
C ARG A 24 -6.20 1.87 4.47
N LEU A 25 -6.31 1.76 3.15
CA LEU A 25 -7.17 2.65 2.37
C LEU A 25 -8.58 2.06 2.25
N GLU A 26 -9.53 2.91 1.86
CA GLU A 26 -10.85 2.43 1.48
C GLU A 26 -10.69 1.47 0.30
N PRO A 27 -11.50 0.38 0.23
CA PRO A 27 -11.38 -0.59 -0.85
C PRO A 27 -11.42 0.03 -2.25
N GLU A 28 -12.25 1.04 -2.44
CA GLU A 28 -12.37 1.72 -3.73
C GLU A 28 -11.07 2.43 -4.10
N GLN A 29 -10.47 3.12 -3.13
CA GLN A 29 -9.20 3.83 -3.33
C GLN A 29 -8.07 2.83 -3.60
N ALA A 30 -8.01 1.78 -2.81
CA ALA A 30 -6.99 0.74 -2.99
C ALA A 30 -7.10 0.11 -4.37
N GLY A 31 -8.32 -0.16 -4.84
CA GLY A 31 -8.55 -0.71 -6.17
C GLY A 31 -8.07 0.20 -7.28
N GLU A 32 -8.31 1.50 -7.15
CA GLU A 32 -7.85 2.47 -8.15
C GLU A 32 -6.33 2.53 -8.24
N ILE A 33 -5.66 2.51 -7.09
CA ILE A 33 -4.20 2.51 -7.06
C ILE A 33 -3.65 1.20 -7.63
N LEU A 34 -4.23 0.07 -7.23
CA LEU A 34 -3.77 -1.24 -7.66
C LEU A 34 -3.81 -1.37 -9.18
N LYS A 35 -4.84 -0.84 -9.83
CA LYS A 35 -4.96 -0.86 -11.28
C LYS A 35 -3.81 -0.14 -11.99
N LEU A 36 -3.19 0.81 -11.33
CA LEU A 36 -2.09 1.60 -11.91
C LEU A 36 -0.72 0.92 -11.73
N LEU A 37 -0.68 -0.20 -11.02
CA LEU A 37 0.56 -0.93 -10.79
C LEU A 37 0.73 -2.04 -11.83
N PRO A 38 1.98 -2.48 -12.11
CA PRO A 38 2.21 -3.60 -13.03
C PRO A 38 1.49 -4.88 -12.58
N ALA A 39 1.03 -5.69 -13.54
CA ALA A 39 0.24 -6.88 -13.25
C ALA A 39 0.92 -7.86 -12.30
N PHE A 40 2.23 -8.08 -12.47
CA PHE A 40 2.95 -9.02 -11.61
C PHE A 40 3.05 -8.50 -10.17
N ILE A 41 3.11 -7.18 -10.00
CA ILE A 41 3.10 -6.57 -8.67
C ILE A 41 1.72 -6.70 -8.05
N GLN A 42 0.65 -6.51 -8.84
CA GLN A 42 -0.73 -6.68 -8.36
C GLN A 42 -0.93 -8.07 -7.75
N ALA A 43 -0.49 -9.12 -8.45
CA ALA A 43 -0.64 -10.48 -7.96
C ALA A 43 0.08 -10.71 -6.64
N ASP A 44 1.32 -10.21 -6.53
CA ASP A 44 2.09 -10.31 -5.29
C ASP A 44 1.40 -9.56 -4.15
N LEU A 45 0.91 -8.36 -4.42
CA LEU A 45 0.28 -7.53 -3.39
C LEU A 45 -1.02 -8.13 -2.87
N VAL A 46 -1.83 -8.74 -3.73
CA VAL A 46 -3.07 -9.38 -3.31
C VAL A 46 -2.77 -10.47 -2.28
N THR A 47 -1.74 -11.30 -2.55
CA THR A 47 -1.33 -12.34 -1.60
C THR A 47 -0.88 -11.74 -0.27
N ARG A 48 -0.12 -10.66 -0.30
CA ARG A 48 0.37 -10.01 0.91
C ARG A 48 -0.75 -9.37 1.72
N ILE A 49 -1.72 -8.75 1.03
CA ILE A 49 -2.86 -8.10 1.69
C ILE A 49 -3.69 -9.12 2.45
N VAL A 50 -3.91 -10.31 1.87
CA VAL A 50 -4.66 -11.38 2.53
C VAL A 50 -3.98 -11.81 3.84
N GLN A 51 -2.65 -11.71 3.92
CA GLN A 51 -1.89 -12.14 5.08
C GLN A 51 -1.63 -11.03 6.09
N ILE A 52 -2.13 -9.83 5.86
CA ILE A 52 -1.76 -8.67 6.66
C ILE A 52 -2.20 -8.78 8.13
N ASP A 53 -3.25 -9.56 8.41
CA ASP A 53 -3.76 -9.77 9.77
C ASP A 53 -2.74 -10.47 10.66
N GLN A 54 -1.69 -11.05 10.09
CA GLN A 54 -0.66 -11.77 10.81
C GLN A 54 0.45 -10.87 11.33
N LEU A 55 0.43 -9.58 10.97
CA LEU A 55 1.45 -8.64 11.42
C LEU A 55 1.18 -8.19 12.86
N PRO A 56 2.24 -8.10 13.69
CA PRO A 56 2.09 -7.55 15.04
C PRO A 56 1.62 -6.09 15.01
N PRO A 57 0.82 -5.66 16.00
CA PRO A 57 0.33 -4.27 16.04
C PRO A 57 1.45 -3.23 16.04
N GLU A 58 2.58 -3.52 16.67
CA GLU A 58 3.72 -2.59 16.74
C GLU A 58 4.28 -2.33 15.35
N VAL A 59 4.35 -3.37 14.51
CA VAL A 59 4.84 -3.24 13.14
C VAL A 59 3.87 -2.38 12.32
N ILE A 60 2.57 -2.60 12.50
CA ILE A 60 1.56 -1.83 11.80
C ILE A 60 1.64 -0.35 12.16
N GLU A 61 1.87 -0.02 13.44
CA GLU A 61 2.00 1.36 13.88
C GLU A 61 3.21 2.04 13.25
N GLU A 62 4.35 1.35 13.17
CA GLU A 62 5.53 1.89 12.54
C GLU A 62 5.29 2.16 11.06
N ILE A 63 4.65 1.22 10.37
CA ILE A 63 4.34 1.37 8.96
C ILE A 63 3.34 2.51 8.75
N ASP A 64 2.33 2.65 9.61
CA ASP A 64 1.36 3.74 9.53
C ASP A 64 2.06 5.10 9.60
N GLY A 65 3.08 5.24 10.46
CA GLY A 65 3.84 6.48 10.53
C GLY A 65 4.56 6.80 9.22
N LEU A 66 5.16 5.80 8.61
CA LEU A 66 5.83 5.95 7.32
C LEU A 66 4.83 6.27 6.21
N LEU A 67 3.67 5.61 6.21
CA LEU A 67 2.62 5.83 5.22
C LEU A 67 2.05 7.23 5.31
N ASP A 68 1.87 7.73 6.53
CA ASP A 68 1.37 9.08 6.73
C ASP A 68 2.28 10.10 6.05
N GLN A 69 3.60 9.93 6.20
CA GLN A 69 4.56 10.79 5.53
C GLN A 69 4.51 10.65 4.01
N LEU A 70 4.39 9.42 3.53
CA LEU A 70 4.32 9.14 2.10
C LEU A 70 3.10 9.81 1.47
N PHE A 71 1.93 9.66 2.10
CA PHE A 71 0.68 10.21 1.57
C PHE A 71 0.66 11.74 1.64
N ARG A 72 1.33 12.33 2.61
CA ARG A 72 1.44 13.79 2.69
C ARG A 72 2.23 14.37 1.53
N ARG A 73 3.18 13.64 0.99
CA ARG A 73 3.97 14.08 -0.15
C ARG A 73 3.20 14.00 -1.48
N CYS A 74 2.12 13.26 -1.47
CA CYS A 74 1.27 13.11 -2.62
C CYS A 74 0.00 13.92 -2.45
#